data_93cc40ae6dceaae3a932850915d3f468
#
_entry.id   93cc40ae6dceaae3a932850915d3f468
#
_cell.length_a   1.000
_cell.length_b   1.000
_cell.length_c   1.000
_cell.angle_alpha   90.00
_cell.angle_beta   90.00
_cell.angle_gamma   90.00
#
_symmetry.space_group_name_H-M   'P 1'
#
loop_
_entity.id
_entity.type
_entity.pdbx_description
1 polymer ?
#
loop_
_entity_poly.entity_id
_entity_poly.type
_entity_poly.pdbx_seq_one_letter_code
_entity_poly.pdbx_strand_id
1 'polypeptide(L)'
;MRIIPVPVREDNYAYILMSTPTQNGVRPEAVFVDPYDVAKVRQAAHDAGLSDSDIIGSITTHGHYDHAGGNETFAKEFPSRLIYGGSPKIDGVTNVVKDGDKFTLFSKSAPVAVSCHATPCHTRDSIAFLVDDARSNDELAKTPNGVKEGAAGEKKRGVFTGDTLFISGCGRFFEGTPEEMHTALNKVLASLPDDTLVYCGHEYTKSNAAFSAAVLPNRPAIQALVRDLQSKRNQGITTGLYTLAEEREHNPFMLVSDPEVQRVAKTSDPVSTMQYLREAKNAGALRTNI
;
A
#
# COMPACT_ATOMS: atom_id res chain seq x y z
N MET A 1 9.03 -12.55 -4.74
CA MET A 1 9.33 -11.11 -4.96
C MET A 1 9.80 -10.44 -3.67
N ARG A 2 10.47 -9.30 -3.76
CA ARG A 2 10.80 -8.44 -2.61
C ARG A 2 10.17 -7.07 -2.83
N ILE A 3 9.69 -6.46 -1.76
CA ILE A 3 9.16 -5.10 -1.76
C ILE A 3 9.94 -4.31 -0.71
N ILE A 4 10.63 -3.26 -1.14
CA ILE A 4 11.49 -2.44 -0.28
C ILE A 4 10.81 -1.07 -0.14
N PRO A 5 10.34 -0.71 1.05
CA PRO A 5 9.85 0.63 1.31
C PRO A 5 11.02 1.63 1.34
N VAL A 6 10.83 2.75 0.68
CA VAL A 6 11.77 3.87 0.64
C VAL A 6 11.05 5.10 1.18
N PRO A 7 11.32 5.52 2.43
CA PRO A 7 10.76 6.74 2.95
C PRO A 7 11.21 7.94 2.11
N VAL A 8 10.27 8.73 1.64
CA VAL A 8 10.50 9.98 0.89
C VAL A 8 9.75 11.13 1.55
N ARG A 9 10.16 12.38 1.30
CA ARG A 9 9.63 13.56 2.00
C ARG A 9 9.63 13.39 3.53
N GLU A 10 8.53 13.80 4.21
CA GLU A 10 8.39 13.73 5.67
C GLU A 10 7.85 12.38 6.13
N ASP A 11 6.83 11.85 5.45
CA ASP A 11 6.10 10.65 5.85
C ASP A 11 5.62 9.78 4.67
N ASN A 12 5.91 10.18 3.41
CA ASN A 12 5.54 9.40 2.22
C ASN A 12 6.41 8.15 2.06
N TYR A 13 5.84 7.15 1.44
CA TYR A 13 6.54 5.96 0.96
C TYR A 13 6.55 5.90 -0.58
N ALA A 14 7.73 5.71 -1.14
CA ALA A 14 7.92 5.06 -2.43
C ALA A 14 8.34 3.62 -2.20
N TYR A 15 8.26 2.77 -3.26
CA TYR A 15 8.67 1.37 -3.13
C TYR A 15 9.50 0.92 -4.32
N ILE A 16 10.34 -0.09 -4.06
CA ILE A 16 11.00 -0.88 -5.08
C ILE A 16 10.37 -2.28 -5.02
N LEU A 17 9.57 -2.62 -6.01
CA LEU A 17 9.09 -3.98 -6.23
C LEU A 17 10.11 -4.68 -7.13
N MET A 18 10.77 -5.71 -6.61
CA MET A 18 11.77 -6.46 -7.36
C MET A 18 11.49 -7.96 -7.39
N SER A 19 11.80 -8.57 -8.52
CA SER A 19 11.77 -10.01 -8.67
C SER A 19 12.88 -10.67 -7.87
N THR A 20 12.72 -11.96 -7.63
CA THR A 20 13.80 -12.77 -7.08
C THR A 20 14.72 -13.27 -8.20
N PRO A 21 16.04 -13.30 -8.01
CA PRO A 21 16.96 -13.92 -8.96
C PRO A 21 16.55 -15.38 -9.20
N THR A 22 16.56 -15.81 -10.46
CA THR A 22 16.36 -17.21 -10.79
C THR A 22 17.62 -18.03 -10.57
N GLN A 23 17.50 -19.36 -10.44
CA GLN A 23 18.64 -20.28 -10.26
C GLN A 23 19.66 -20.23 -11.40
N ASN A 24 19.30 -19.66 -12.56
CA ASN A 24 20.14 -19.58 -13.75
C ASN A 24 21.03 -18.30 -13.81
N GLY A 25 21.17 -17.57 -12.72
CA GLY A 25 22.00 -16.36 -12.66
C GLY A 25 21.39 -15.14 -13.37
N VAL A 26 20.11 -15.19 -13.74
CA VAL A 26 19.40 -14.04 -14.31
C VAL A 26 19.29 -12.95 -13.23
N ARG A 27 19.71 -11.73 -13.60
CA ARG A 27 19.59 -10.58 -12.71
C ARG A 27 18.11 -10.28 -12.37
N PRO A 28 17.82 -9.80 -11.15
CA PRO A 28 16.47 -9.37 -10.81
C PRO A 28 16.06 -8.17 -11.68
N GLU A 29 14.77 -8.09 -12.00
CA GLU A 29 14.14 -6.90 -12.58
C GLU A 29 13.36 -6.17 -11.49
N ALA A 30 13.18 -4.85 -11.63
CA ALA A 30 12.43 -4.06 -10.66
C ALA A 30 11.56 -2.98 -11.31
N VAL A 31 10.50 -2.60 -10.62
CA VAL A 31 9.71 -1.39 -10.89
C VAL A 31 9.66 -0.52 -9.64
N PHE A 32 9.61 0.80 -9.83
CA PHE A 32 9.37 1.74 -8.76
C PHE A 32 7.86 1.94 -8.56
N VAL A 33 7.43 2.22 -7.34
CA VAL A 33 6.06 2.59 -7.04
C VAL A 33 6.07 3.94 -6.36
N ASP A 34 5.29 4.89 -6.88
CA ASP A 34 5.19 6.28 -6.41
C ASP A 34 6.57 6.94 -6.19
N PRO A 35 7.48 6.94 -7.18
CA PRO A 35 8.85 7.41 -7.01
C PRO A 35 8.92 8.95 -7.01
N TYR A 36 8.29 9.62 -6.07
CA TYR A 36 8.31 11.07 -5.94
C TYR A 36 9.74 11.65 -5.96
N ASP A 37 10.64 11.06 -5.18
CA ASP A 37 12.08 11.36 -5.18
C ASP A 37 12.83 10.24 -5.94
N VAL A 38 12.88 10.37 -7.26
CA VAL A 38 13.50 9.37 -8.14
C VAL A 38 14.95 9.11 -7.77
N ALA A 39 15.73 10.15 -7.41
CA ALA A 39 17.13 10.01 -7.06
C ALA A 39 17.31 9.15 -5.80
N LYS A 40 16.48 9.37 -4.78
CA LYS A 40 16.50 8.60 -3.54
C LYS A 40 16.09 7.15 -3.75
N VAL A 41 15.03 6.91 -4.54
CA VAL A 41 14.56 5.56 -4.86
C VAL A 41 15.60 4.80 -5.71
N ARG A 42 16.23 5.47 -6.68
CA ARG A 42 17.33 4.92 -7.48
C ARG A 42 18.53 4.54 -6.62
N GLN A 43 18.92 5.40 -5.66
CA GLN A 43 20.01 5.07 -4.74
C GLN A 43 19.66 3.84 -3.89
N ALA A 44 18.44 3.76 -3.34
CA ALA A 44 17.99 2.60 -2.58
C ALA A 44 17.98 1.32 -3.45
N ALA A 45 17.68 1.43 -4.74
CA ALA A 45 17.76 0.31 -5.68
C ALA A 45 19.22 -0.16 -5.88
N HIS A 46 20.16 0.78 -6.03
CA HIS A 46 21.58 0.46 -6.12
C HIS A 46 22.10 -0.20 -4.83
N ASP A 47 21.69 0.29 -3.66
CA ASP A 47 22.04 -0.30 -2.36
C ASP A 47 21.46 -1.73 -2.20
N ALA A 48 20.35 -2.02 -2.87
CA ALA A 48 19.74 -3.36 -2.95
C ALA A 48 20.41 -4.27 -4.01
N GLY A 49 21.45 -3.79 -4.72
CA GLY A 49 22.21 -4.54 -5.72
C GLY A 49 21.65 -4.48 -7.14
N LEU A 50 20.68 -3.60 -7.39
CA LEU A 50 20.15 -3.34 -8.74
C LEU A 50 21.01 -2.31 -9.47
N SER A 51 20.99 -2.35 -10.80
CA SER A 51 21.49 -1.30 -11.68
C SER A 51 20.34 -0.63 -12.42
N ASP A 52 20.59 0.51 -13.06
CA ASP A 52 19.57 1.21 -13.85
C ASP A 52 18.97 0.34 -14.97
N SER A 53 19.76 -0.58 -15.52
CA SER A 53 19.28 -1.51 -16.55
C SER A 53 18.27 -2.54 -16.03
N ASP A 54 18.24 -2.76 -14.72
CA ASP A 54 17.31 -3.69 -14.06
C ASP A 54 15.96 -3.02 -13.77
N ILE A 55 15.88 -1.68 -13.84
CA ILE A 55 14.63 -0.92 -13.64
C ILE A 55 13.85 -0.92 -14.96
N ILE A 56 12.67 -1.56 -14.95
CA ILE A 56 11.87 -1.79 -16.16
C ILE A 56 10.63 -0.91 -16.28
N GLY A 57 10.25 -0.17 -15.25
CA GLY A 57 9.07 0.71 -15.25
C GLY A 57 8.76 1.32 -13.90
N SER A 58 7.64 2.01 -13.85
CA SER A 58 7.07 2.60 -12.64
C SER A 58 5.56 2.40 -12.58
N ILE A 59 5.03 2.40 -11.36
CA ILE A 59 3.60 2.37 -11.05
C ILE A 59 3.28 3.61 -10.22
N THR A 60 2.19 4.30 -10.55
CA THR A 60 1.67 5.44 -9.81
C THR A 60 0.28 5.12 -9.29
N THR A 61 0.09 5.17 -7.97
CA THR A 61 -1.18 4.80 -7.34
C THR A 61 -2.28 5.82 -7.58
N HIS A 62 -1.93 7.12 -7.59
CA HIS A 62 -2.87 8.22 -7.86
C HIS A 62 -2.13 9.52 -8.22
N GLY A 63 -2.86 10.54 -8.67
CA GLY A 63 -2.30 11.75 -9.28
C GLY A 63 -1.82 12.84 -8.32
N HIS A 64 -1.85 12.68 -6.99
CA HIS A 64 -1.30 13.68 -6.10
C HIS A 64 0.20 13.87 -6.31
N TYR A 65 0.65 15.11 -6.17
CA TYR A 65 2.03 15.50 -6.48
C TYR A 65 3.08 14.75 -5.66
N ASP A 66 2.80 14.45 -4.42
CA ASP A 66 3.70 13.71 -3.51
C ASP A 66 3.79 12.20 -3.82
N HIS A 67 3.05 11.71 -4.82
CA HIS A 67 3.15 10.37 -5.40
C HIS A 67 3.60 10.44 -6.86
N ALA A 68 2.88 11.21 -7.69
CA ALA A 68 3.09 11.30 -9.13
C ALA A 68 4.19 12.31 -9.54
N GLY A 69 4.58 13.25 -8.65
CA GLY A 69 5.47 14.37 -9.01
C GLY A 69 6.87 13.97 -9.50
N GLY A 70 7.28 12.73 -9.26
CA GLY A 70 8.53 12.17 -9.79
C GLY A 70 8.42 11.56 -11.19
N ASN A 71 7.21 11.37 -11.74
CA ASN A 71 7.02 10.64 -13.00
C ASN A 71 7.77 11.24 -14.20
N GLU A 72 7.75 12.55 -14.35
CA GLU A 72 8.51 13.21 -15.44
C GLU A 72 10.03 13.06 -15.27
N THR A 73 10.53 13.10 -14.05
CA THR A 73 11.94 12.85 -13.76
C THR A 73 12.28 11.39 -14.05
N PHE A 74 11.42 10.46 -13.65
CA PHE A 74 11.59 9.05 -13.98
C PHE A 74 11.62 8.82 -15.50
N ALA A 75 10.72 9.44 -16.26
CA ALA A 75 10.67 9.31 -17.73
C ALA A 75 11.95 9.85 -18.40
N LYS A 76 12.57 10.89 -17.84
CA LYS A 76 13.84 11.46 -18.34
C LYS A 76 15.04 10.56 -18.01
N GLU A 77 15.11 10.03 -16.80
CA GLU A 77 16.22 9.20 -16.33
C GLU A 77 16.15 7.76 -16.83
N PHE A 78 14.94 7.25 -17.07
CA PHE A 78 14.67 5.90 -17.57
C PHE A 78 13.86 5.93 -18.88
N PRO A 79 14.42 6.44 -19.97
CA PRO A 79 13.68 6.61 -21.22
C PRO A 79 13.12 5.28 -21.74
N SER A 80 11.93 5.35 -22.36
CA SER A 80 11.21 4.20 -22.91
C SER A 80 10.69 3.18 -21.87
N ARG A 81 10.76 3.47 -20.59
CA ARG A 81 10.14 2.66 -19.54
C ARG A 81 8.67 3.05 -19.39
N LEU A 82 7.81 2.05 -19.14
CA LEU A 82 6.38 2.27 -18.93
C LEU A 82 6.12 2.86 -17.54
N ILE A 83 5.18 3.80 -17.47
CA ILE A 83 4.65 4.36 -16.23
C ILE A 83 3.16 4.05 -16.21
N TYR A 84 2.75 3.15 -15.32
CA TYR A 84 1.37 2.73 -15.14
C TYR A 84 0.65 3.68 -14.17
N GLY A 85 -0.61 4.01 -14.44
CA GLY A 85 -1.44 4.83 -13.54
C GLY A 85 -2.91 4.83 -13.97
N GLY A 86 -3.81 5.28 -13.07
CA GLY A 86 -5.26 5.18 -13.26
C GLY A 86 -5.86 6.23 -14.21
N SER A 87 -5.09 7.20 -14.68
CA SER A 87 -5.61 8.27 -15.54
C SER A 87 -4.55 8.83 -16.48
N PRO A 88 -4.93 9.22 -17.70
CA PRO A 88 -4.03 9.95 -18.60
C PRO A 88 -3.77 11.40 -18.16
N LYS A 89 -4.46 11.86 -17.12
CA LYS A 89 -4.25 13.20 -16.53
C LYS A 89 -3.13 13.21 -15.51
N ILE A 90 -2.65 12.06 -15.07
CA ILE A 90 -1.48 11.95 -14.20
C ILE A 90 -0.24 12.21 -15.04
N ASP A 91 0.53 13.22 -14.67
CA ASP A 91 1.73 13.61 -15.40
C ASP A 91 2.69 12.42 -15.55
N GLY A 92 3.24 12.24 -16.74
CA GLY A 92 4.21 11.20 -17.07
C GLY A 92 3.63 9.80 -17.26
N VAL A 93 2.35 9.54 -16.97
CA VAL A 93 1.73 8.21 -17.20
C VAL A 93 1.68 7.90 -18.70
N THR A 94 2.25 6.74 -19.08
CA THR A 94 2.27 6.24 -20.44
C THR A 94 1.32 5.06 -20.66
N ASN A 95 0.98 4.33 -19.58
CA ASN A 95 0.11 3.15 -19.60
C ASN A 95 -1.05 3.37 -18.63
N VAL A 96 -2.20 3.76 -19.15
CA VAL A 96 -3.41 3.93 -18.35
C VAL A 96 -4.03 2.56 -18.07
N VAL A 97 -4.24 2.26 -16.79
CA VAL A 97 -4.90 1.05 -16.31
C VAL A 97 -6.27 1.36 -15.72
N LYS A 98 -7.14 0.35 -15.71
CA LYS A 98 -8.52 0.43 -15.22
C LYS A 98 -8.81 -0.69 -14.23
N ASP A 99 -9.97 -0.61 -13.60
CA ASP A 99 -10.49 -1.68 -12.74
C ASP A 99 -10.54 -3.02 -13.50
N GLY A 100 -10.01 -4.06 -12.86
CA GLY A 100 -9.96 -5.42 -13.41
C GLY A 100 -8.82 -5.69 -14.40
N ASP A 101 -8.05 -4.68 -14.82
CA ASP A 101 -6.88 -4.90 -15.68
C ASP A 101 -5.85 -5.79 -14.99
N LYS A 102 -5.23 -6.67 -15.78
CA LYS A 102 -4.19 -7.60 -15.31
C LYS A 102 -3.01 -7.61 -16.26
N PHE A 103 -1.82 -7.64 -15.71
CA PHE A 103 -0.58 -7.79 -16.47
C PHE A 103 0.48 -8.52 -15.64
N THR A 104 1.57 -8.89 -16.29
CA THR A 104 2.69 -9.56 -15.63
C THR A 104 3.92 -8.69 -15.74
N LEU A 105 4.59 -8.46 -14.62
CA LEU A 105 5.91 -7.87 -14.54
C LEU A 105 6.99 -8.95 -14.57
N PHE A 106 8.21 -8.56 -14.95
CA PHE A 106 9.42 -9.39 -14.87
C PHE A 106 9.40 -10.57 -15.85
N SER A 107 9.67 -10.27 -17.11
CA SER A 107 9.68 -11.28 -18.17
C SER A 107 10.94 -12.14 -18.20
N LYS A 108 12.06 -11.65 -17.65
CA LYS A 108 13.35 -12.34 -17.64
C LYS A 108 13.64 -13.07 -16.34
N SER A 109 13.00 -12.66 -15.26
CA SER A 109 13.17 -13.20 -13.90
C SER A 109 11.87 -13.84 -13.40
N ALA A 110 11.73 -14.09 -12.09
CA ALA A 110 10.51 -14.67 -11.54
C ALA A 110 9.30 -13.73 -11.76
N PRO A 111 8.27 -14.17 -12.52
CA PRO A 111 7.17 -13.30 -12.89
C PRO A 111 6.30 -12.95 -11.68
N VAL A 112 5.81 -11.72 -11.67
CA VAL A 112 4.85 -11.20 -10.68
C VAL A 112 3.58 -10.79 -11.42
N ALA A 113 2.47 -11.40 -11.06
CA ALA A 113 1.15 -11.03 -11.55
C ALA A 113 0.69 -9.73 -10.87
N VAL A 114 0.16 -8.80 -11.64
CA VAL A 114 -0.44 -7.56 -11.16
C VAL A 114 -1.91 -7.54 -11.53
N SER A 115 -2.77 -7.19 -10.58
CA SER A 115 -4.17 -6.86 -10.85
C SER A 115 -4.51 -5.49 -10.30
N CYS A 116 -5.23 -4.70 -11.13
CA CYS A 116 -5.61 -3.32 -10.84
C CYS A 116 -7.03 -3.29 -10.27
N HIS A 117 -7.20 -2.58 -9.18
CA HIS A 117 -8.47 -2.42 -8.49
C HIS A 117 -8.74 -0.92 -8.32
N ALA A 118 -9.75 -0.38 -9.01
CA ALA A 118 -10.11 1.02 -8.85
C ALA A 118 -10.68 1.28 -7.45
N THR A 119 -10.18 2.31 -6.80
CA THR A 119 -10.59 2.73 -5.45
C THR A 119 -10.86 4.24 -5.41
N PRO A 120 -11.75 4.75 -6.29
CA PRO A 120 -12.01 6.19 -6.39
C PRO A 120 -12.66 6.70 -5.11
N CYS A 121 -12.02 7.66 -4.47
CA CYS A 121 -12.55 8.44 -3.34
C CYS A 121 -11.54 9.49 -2.88
N HIS A 122 -10.32 9.06 -2.47
CA HIS A 122 -9.25 9.98 -2.13
C HIS A 122 -8.94 10.86 -3.34
N THR A 123 -8.71 10.24 -4.50
CA THR A 123 -8.80 10.85 -5.84
C THR A 123 -9.65 10.00 -6.77
N ARG A 124 -10.11 10.57 -7.89
CA ARG A 124 -10.88 9.83 -8.90
C ARG A 124 -10.06 8.77 -9.63
N ASP A 125 -8.76 8.97 -9.71
CA ASP A 125 -7.80 8.14 -10.44
C ASP A 125 -7.07 7.11 -9.54
N SER A 126 -7.47 6.98 -8.29
CA SER A 126 -6.87 6.02 -7.34
C SER A 126 -7.04 4.58 -7.80
N ILE A 127 -5.92 3.87 -7.94
CA ILE A 127 -5.84 2.43 -8.25
C ILE A 127 -5.02 1.72 -7.15
N ALA A 128 -5.58 0.69 -6.58
CA ALA A 128 -4.83 -0.26 -5.77
C ALA A 128 -4.25 -1.36 -6.67
N PHE A 129 -2.94 -1.60 -6.54
CA PHE A 129 -2.23 -2.61 -7.34
C PHE A 129 -1.91 -3.82 -6.47
N LEU A 130 -2.66 -4.91 -6.66
CA LEU A 130 -2.34 -6.20 -6.05
C LEU A 130 -1.24 -6.88 -6.85
N VAL A 131 -0.17 -7.27 -6.18
CA VAL A 131 0.96 -7.99 -6.74
C VAL A 131 1.08 -9.37 -6.11
N ASP A 132 1.22 -10.40 -6.94
CA ASP A 132 1.29 -11.81 -6.52
C ASP A 132 2.47 -12.49 -7.21
N ASP A 133 3.40 -13.02 -6.39
CA ASP A 133 4.51 -13.83 -6.91
C ASP A 133 3.94 -15.13 -7.47
N ALA A 134 4.19 -15.42 -8.73
CA ALA A 134 3.63 -16.59 -9.42
C ALA A 134 4.13 -17.93 -8.85
N ARG A 135 5.25 -17.93 -8.10
CA ARG A 135 5.81 -19.13 -7.48
C ARG A 135 4.90 -19.64 -6.35
N SER A 136 4.88 -20.94 -6.15
CA SER A 136 4.21 -21.55 -5.00
C SER A 136 4.92 -21.23 -3.68
N ASN A 137 4.22 -21.39 -2.55
CA ASN A 137 4.82 -21.20 -1.22
C ASN A 137 6.01 -22.15 -0.99
N ASP A 138 5.95 -23.38 -1.52
CA ASP A 138 7.05 -24.35 -1.42
C ASP A 138 8.28 -23.93 -2.23
N GLU A 139 8.10 -23.27 -3.36
CA GLU A 139 9.19 -22.70 -4.15
C GLU A 139 9.80 -21.49 -3.46
N LEU A 140 8.97 -20.62 -2.85
CA LEU A 140 9.43 -19.49 -2.06
C LEU A 140 10.25 -19.91 -0.85
N ALA A 141 9.83 -20.98 -0.15
CA ALA A 141 10.54 -21.51 1.02
C ALA A 141 11.92 -22.08 0.70
N LYS A 142 12.17 -22.50 -0.56
CA LYS A 142 13.44 -23.07 -1.02
C LYS A 142 14.46 -22.03 -1.50
N THR A 143 14.07 -20.75 -1.59
CA THR A 143 15.00 -19.70 -2.01
C THR A 143 16.01 -19.39 -0.90
N PRO A 144 17.28 -19.01 -1.22
CA PRO A 144 18.32 -18.73 -0.23
C PRO A 144 17.95 -17.68 0.81
N ASN A 145 16.99 -16.81 0.48
CA ASN A 145 16.44 -15.77 1.36
C ASN A 145 15.01 -16.07 1.79
N GLY A 146 14.60 -17.35 1.81
CA GLY A 146 13.23 -17.81 2.03
C GLY A 146 12.45 -16.98 3.05
N VAL A 147 11.14 -17.01 3.00
CA VAL A 147 10.21 -16.15 3.78
C VAL A 147 10.74 -15.91 5.19
N LYS A 148 11.56 -14.88 5.37
CA LYS A 148 11.99 -14.39 6.69
C LYS A 148 10.97 -13.34 7.12
N GLU A 149 10.52 -13.46 8.33
CA GLU A 149 9.73 -12.40 8.98
C GLU A 149 10.50 -11.07 8.94
N GLY A 150 9.82 -10.00 8.56
CA GLY A 150 10.36 -8.65 8.49
C GLY A 150 10.36 -8.02 7.10
N ALA A 151 10.59 -6.71 7.04
CA ALA A 151 10.49 -5.91 5.81
C ALA A 151 11.44 -6.33 4.66
N ALA A 152 12.52 -7.06 4.95
CA ALA A 152 13.55 -7.44 3.96
C ALA A 152 13.38 -8.82 3.34
N GLY A 153 12.42 -9.65 3.78
CA GLY A 153 12.20 -11.02 3.28
C GLY A 153 11.41 -11.06 1.98
N GLU A 154 11.42 -12.24 1.31
CA GLU A 154 10.55 -12.49 0.16
C GLU A 154 9.07 -12.51 0.58
N LYS A 155 8.22 -11.92 -0.24
CA LYS A 155 6.78 -11.82 -0.04
C LYS A 155 6.04 -12.58 -1.12
N LYS A 156 4.96 -13.25 -0.74
CA LYS A 156 4.07 -13.92 -1.69
C LYS A 156 3.17 -12.89 -2.36
N ARG A 157 2.56 -12.01 -1.56
CA ARG A 157 1.51 -11.10 -2.01
C ARG A 157 1.58 -9.76 -1.29
N GLY A 158 1.27 -8.69 -2.02
CA GLY A 158 1.16 -7.34 -1.48
C GLY A 158 0.17 -6.50 -2.27
N VAL A 159 -0.37 -5.45 -1.67
CA VAL A 159 -1.21 -4.46 -2.34
C VAL A 159 -0.69 -3.06 -2.07
N PHE A 160 -0.38 -2.32 -3.13
CA PHE A 160 -0.06 -0.90 -3.05
C PHE A 160 -1.36 -0.12 -3.08
N THR A 161 -1.73 0.48 -1.95
CA THR A 161 -3.03 1.11 -1.74
C THR A 161 -3.01 2.63 -1.92
N GLY A 162 -1.83 3.22 -2.10
CA GLY A 162 -1.68 4.68 -2.08
C GLY A 162 -2.35 5.25 -0.84
N ASP A 163 -3.17 6.27 -1.05
CA ASP A 163 -3.88 6.98 0.01
C ASP A 163 -5.34 6.51 0.21
N THR A 164 -5.69 5.32 -0.29
CA THR A 164 -7.00 4.72 -0.01
C THR A 164 -7.02 4.04 1.35
N LEU A 165 -6.14 3.06 1.58
CA LEU A 165 -6.02 2.34 2.85
C LEU A 165 -4.64 2.62 3.47
N PHE A 166 -4.63 3.05 4.72
CA PHE A 166 -3.44 3.13 5.57
C PHE A 166 -3.51 2.07 6.67
N ILE A 167 -2.37 1.75 7.26
CA ILE A 167 -2.38 0.88 8.44
C ILE A 167 -3.26 1.50 9.52
N SER A 168 -4.31 0.77 9.89
CA SER A 168 -5.34 1.18 10.86
C SER A 168 -6.07 2.49 10.52
N GLY A 169 -6.17 2.84 9.22
CA GLY A 169 -6.81 4.08 8.78
C GLY A 169 -7.17 4.11 7.31
N CYS A 170 -7.65 5.24 6.84
CA CYS A 170 -7.89 5.51 5.42
C CYS A 170 -7.59 6.96 5.05
N GLY A 171 -7.53 7.25 3.76
CA GLY A 171 -7.35 8.61 3.24
C GLY A 171 -8.54 9.53 3.44
N ARG A 172 -8.33 10.83 3.24
CA ARG A 172 -9.42 11.81 3.17
C ARG A 172 -10.21 11.63 1.88
N PHE A 173 -11.50 11.96 1.92
CA PHE A 173 -12.38 11.92 0.76
C PHE A 173 -12.31 13.26 0.02
N PHE A 174 -11.17 13.52 -0.68
CA PHE A 174 -10.99 14.81 -1.36
C PHE A 174 -11.90 14.93 -2.58
N GLU A 175 -12.06 13.83 -3.32
CA GLU A 175 -12.82 13.83 -4.57
C GLU A 175 -14.02 12.87 -4.53
N GLY A 176 -14.25 12.19 -3.40
CA GLY A 176 -15.27 11.18 -3.27
C GLY A 176 -16.18 11.32 -2.06
N THR A 177 -16.93 10.27 -1.83
CA THR A 177 -18.01 10.18 -0.83
C THR A 177 -17.73 9.07 0.19
N PRO A 178 -18.39 9.08 1.36
CA PRO A 178 -18.30 7.98 2.33
C PRO A 178 -18.72 6.61 1.74
N GLU A 179 -19.69 6.58 0.82
CA GLU A 179 -20.11 5.38 0.12
C GLU A 179 -19.01 4.81 -0.78
N GLU A 180 -18.30 5.68 -1.49
CA GLU A 180 -17.17 5.28 -2.34
C GLU A 180 -16.02 4.74 -1.50
N MET A 181 -15.66 5.37 -0.37
CA MET A 181 -14.63 4.83 0.52
C MET A 181 -15.08 3.51 1.16
N HIS A 182 -16.35 3.40 1.58
CA HIS A 182 -16.90 2.13 2.07
C HIS A 182 -16.78 1.05 0.99
N THR A 183 -17.06 1.37 -0.26
CA THR A 183 -16.91 0.43 -1.39
C THR A 183 -15.44 0.06 -1.57
N ALA A 184 -14.53 1.02 -1.61
CA ALA A 184 -13.10 0.80 -1.79
C ALA A 184 -12.51 -0.12 -0.70
N LEU A 185 -12.82 0.17 0.59
CA LEU A 185 -12.25 -0.59 1.70
C LEU A 185 -12.96 -1.92 1.95
N ASN A 186 -14.31 -1.88 2.02
CA ASN A 186 -15.13 -2.98 2.56
C ASN A 186 -15.71 -3.89 1.47
N LYS A 187 -15.58 -3.54 0.19
CA LYS A 187 -16.00 -4.38 -0.95
C LYS A 187 -14.80 -4.76 -1.82
N VAL A 188 -14.00 -3.79 -2.26
CA VAL A 188 -12.87 -4.03 -3.17
C VAL A 188 -11.69 -4.61 -2.40
N LEU A 189 -11.07 -3.87 -1.48
CA LEU A 189 -9.87 -4.34 -0.77
C LEU A 189 -10.17 -5.51 0.17
N ALA A 190 -11.32 -5.51 0.85
CA ALA A 190 -11.71 -6.62 1.72
C ALA A 190 -11.98 -7.95 0.98
N SER A 191 -12.16 -7.93 -0.35
CA SER A 191 -12.32 -9.15 -1.16
C SER A 191 -10.98 -9.78 -1.57
N LEU A 192 -9.88 -9.09 -1.40
CA LEU A 192 -8.55 -9.60 -1.72
C LEU A 192 -8.12 -10.67 -0.69
N PRO A 193 -7.17 -11.54 -1.03
CA PRO A 193 -6.72 -12.61 -0.13
C PRO A 193 -6.22 -12.07 1.22
N ASP A 194 -6.56 -12.77 2.28
CA ASP A 194 -6.33 -12.42 3.68
C ASP A 194 -4.86 -12.16 4.02
N ASP A 195 -3.95 -12.94 3.43
CA ASP A 195 -2.50 -12.89 3.61
C ASP A 195 -1.81 -11.77 2.83
N THR A 196 -2.58 -10.90 2.16
CA THR A 196 -2.04 -9.77 1.39
C THR A 196 -1.50 -8.69 2.32
N LEU A 197 -0.20 -8.39 2.21
CA LEU A 197 0.45 -7.31 2.96
C LEU A 197 0.08 -5.94 2.39
N VAL A 198 -0.18 -4.98 3.28
CA VAL A 198 -0.58 -3.61 2.91
C VAL A 198 0.65 -2.71 2.78
N TYR A 199 0.80 -2.08 1.60
CA TYR A 199 1.82 -1.09 1.27
C TYR A 199 1.12 0.24 0.95
N CYS A 200 1.07 1.13 1.94
CA CYS A 200 0.31 2.38 1.87
C CYS A 200 1.18 3.59 1.48
N GLY A 201 0.55 4.74 1.16
CA GLY A 201 1.23 5.93 0.69
C GLY A 201 2.02 6.69 1.77
N HIS A 202 1.59 6.59 3.05
CA HIS A 202 2.17 7.37 4.15
C HIS A 202 2.33 6.59 5.45
N GLU A 203 3.28 7.04 6.30
CA GLU A 203 3.48 6.53 7.66
C GLU A 203 2.60 7.27 8.67
N TYR A 204 1.32 6.97 8.65
CA TYR A 204 0.34 7.56 9.58
C TYR A 204 -0.06 6.62 10.72
N THR A 205 0.57 5.47 10.84
CA THR A 205 0.12 4.36 11.70
C THR A 205 -0.02 4.75 13.16
N LYS A 206 0.93 5.51 13.72
CA LYS A 206 0.82 5.96 15.11
C LYS A 206 -0.43 6.83 15.33
N SER A 207 -0.69 7.79 14.44
CA SER A 207 -1.87 8.65 14.49
C SER A 207 -3.17 7.87 14.27
N ASN A 208 -3.13 6.87 13.37
CA ASN A 208 -4.27 6.01 13.08
C ASN A 208 -4.57 5.08 14.27
N ALA A 209 -3.57 4.43 14.84
CA ALA A 209 -3.72 3.57 16.02
C ALA A 209 -4.26 4.33 17.24
N ALA A 210 -3.83 5.58 17.44
CA ALA A 210 -4.37 6.44 18.48
C ALA A 210 -5.87 6.73 18.30
N PHE A 211 -6.32 6.92 17.06
CA PHE A 211 -7.73 7.05 16.71
C PHE A 211 -8.48 5.73 16.93
N SER A 212 -7.95 4.63 16.41
CA SER A 212 -8.55 3.30 16.53
C SER A 212 -8.73 2.88 17.98
N ALA A 213 -7.73 3.16 18.84
CA ALA A 213 -7.80 2.89 20.27
C ALA A 213 -8.84 3.77 21.01
N ALA A 214 -9.13 4.97 20.49
CA ALA A 214 -10.21 5.79 21.04
C ALA A 214 -11.60 5.30 20.60
N VAL A 215 -11.72 4.75 19.37
CA VAL A 215 -12.98 4.17 18.86
C VAL A 215 -13.29 2.84 19.54
N LEU A 216 -12.30 1.94 19.64
CA LEU A 216 -12.44 0.57 20.14
C LEU A 216 -11.37 0.26 21.21
N PRO A 217 -11.42 0.87 22.40
CA PRO A 217 -10.35 0.80 23.40
C PRO A 217 -10.07 -0.62 23.93
N ASN A 218 -11.05 -1.50 23.89
CA ASN A 218 -10.93 -2.87 24.41
C ASN A 218 -10.67 -3.92 23.32
N ARG A 219 -10.52 -3.53 22.05
CA ARG A 219 -10.28 -4.45 20.95
C ARG A 219 -8.86 -5.03 21.04
N PRO A 220 -8.70 -6.36 21.22
CA PRO A 220 -7.37 -6.97 21.41
C PRO A 220 -6.39 -6.70 20.27
N ALA A 221 -6.87 -6.70 19.01
CA ALA A 221 -6.04 -6.43 17.85
C ALA A 221 -5.48 -5.00 17.84
N ILE A 222 -6.28 -4.00 18.24
CA ILE A 222 -5.81 -2.61 18.37
C ILE A 222 -4.79 -2.48 19.50
N GLN A 223 -5.03 -3.14 20.63
CA GLN A 223 -4.07 -3.16 21.73
C GLN A 223 -2.75 -3.83 21.35
N ALA A 224 -2.81 -4.88 20.52
CA ALA A 224 -1.62 -5.53 19.96
C ALA A 224 -0.83 -4.57 19.07
N LEU A 225 -1.52 -3.88 18.12
CA LEU A 225 -0.92 -2.86 17.26
C LEU A 225 -0.23 -1.75 18.09
N VAL A 226 -0.90 -1.23 19.11
CA VAL A 226 -0.32 -0.20 20.00
C VAL A 226 0.95 -0.69 20.70
N ARG A 227 0.94 -1.92 21.25
CA ARG A 227 2.13 -2.52 21.84
C ARG A 227 3.28 -2.69 20.87
N ASP A 228 2.96 -3.10 19.63
CA ASP A 228 3.95 -3.26 18.58
C ASP A 228 4.62 -1.94 18.22
N LEU A 229 3.84 -0.88 18.06
CA LEU A 229 4.35 0.48 17.82
C LEU A 229 5.23 0.98 18.97
N GLN A 230 4.85 0.71 20.22
CA GLN A 230 5.64 1.10 21.40
C GLN A 230 6.97 0.32 21.50
N SER A 231 7.03 -0.89 20.96
CA SER A 231 8.24 -1.73 20.96
C SER A 231 9.38 -1.16 20.10
N LYS A 232 9.08 -0.25 19.17
CA LYS A 232 10.00 0.36 18.19
C LYS A 232 10.80 -0.65 17.35
N ARG A 233 10.36 -1.91 17.27
CA ARG A 233 11.06 -2.98 16.53
C ARG A 233 11.17 -2.69 15.03
N ASN A 234 10.18 -1.97 14.48
CA ASN A 234 10.07 -1.62 13.07
C ASN A 234 10.78 -0.30 12.69
N GLN A 235 11.49 0.34 13.63
CA GLN A 235 12.19 1.62 13.42
C GLN A 235 11.29 2.73 12.83
N GLY A 236 9.97 2.65 13.07
CA GLY A 236 8.99 3.62 12.56
C GLY A 236 8.48 3.33 11.16
N ILE A 237 8.88 2.23 10.52
CA ILE A 237 8.35 1.78 9.23
C ILE A 237 7.34 0.67 9.50
N THR A 238 6.05 0.90 9.19
CA THR A 238 4.98 -0.05 9.47
C THR A 238 4.37 -0.65 8.21
N THR A 239 4.56 -0.01 7.08
CA THR A 239 4.07 -0.50 5.78
C THR A 239 4.68 -1.87 5.45
N GLY A 240 3.86 -2.78 4.91
CA GLY A 240 4.28 -4.14 4.59
C GLY A 240 4.46 -5.08 5.80
N LEU A 241 4.02 -4.68 7.00
CA LEU A 241 4.06 -5.51 8.21
C LEU A 241 2.71 -6.13 8.57
N TYR A 242 1.61 -5.51 8.12
CA TYR A 242 0.25 -5.95 8.44
C TYR A 242 -0.48 -6.39 7.18
N THR A 243 -1.32 -7.41 7.34
CA THR A 243 -2.12 -8.01 6.28
C THR A 243 -3.52 -7.38 6.21
N LEU A 244 -4.25 -7.62 5.12
CA LEU A 244 -5.66 -7.25 5.02
C LEU A 244 -6.53 -7.94 6.08
N ALA A 245 -6.18 -9.17 6.49
CA ALA A 245 -6.86 -9.82 7.61
C ALA A 245 -6.72 -9.03 8.90
N GLU A 246 -5.50 -8.57 9.21
CA GLU A 246 -5.25 -7.77 10.41
C GLU A 246 -5.90 -6.39 10.32
N GLU A 247 -5.91 -5.74 9.14
CA GLU A 247 -6.65 -4.49 8.94
C GLU A 247 -8.14 -4.65 9.26
N ARG A 248 -8.78 -5.75 8.89
CA ARG A 248 -10.18 -6.06 9.25
C ARG A 248 -10.41 -6.28 10.75
N GLU A 249 -9.35 -6.45 11.54
CA GLU A 249 -9.45 -6.62 12.99
C GLU A 249 -9.17 -5.33 13.76
N HIS A 250 -8.32 -4.44 13.25
CA HIS A 250 -7.89 -3.25 14.00
C HIS A 250 -8.18 -1.91 13.33
N ASN A 251 -8.69 -1.88 12.08
CA ASN A 251 -9.00 -0.65 11.37
C ASN A 251 -10.50 -0.30 11.47
N PRO A 252 -10.91 0.73 12.21
CA PRO A 252 -12.32 1.10 12.35
C PRO A 252 -13.02 1.39 11.02
N PHE A 253 -12.29 1.87 10.00
CA PHE A 253 -12.84 2.13 8.67
C PHE A 253 -13.13 0.84 7.88
N MET A 254 -12.53 -0.28 8.24
CA MET A 254 -12.87 -1.61 7.72
C MET A 254 -13.87 -2.34 8.61
N LEU A 255 -14.23 -1.77 9.75
CA LEU A 255 -15.18 -2.31 10.74
C LEU A 255 -16.48 -1.50 10.81
N VAL A 256 -16.84 -0.76 9.75
CA VAL A 256 -18.02 0.14 9.76
C VAL A 256 -19.37 -0.59 9.92
N SER A 257 -19.40 -1.91 9.76
CA SER A 257 -20.56 -2.76 10.04
C SER A 257 -20.55 -3.36 11.45
N ASP A 258 -19.47 -3.18 12.23
CA ASP A 258 -19.35 -3.68 13.59
C ASP A 258 -20.28 -2.88 14.52
N PRO A 259 -21.15 -3.56 15.32
CA PRO A 259 -22.10 -2.87 16.20
C PRO A 259 -21.43 -1.95 17.23
N GLU A 260 -20.19 -2.24 17.65
CA GLU A 260 -19.47 -1.41 18.60
C GLU A 260 -19.00 -0.10 17.95
N VAL A 261 -18.52 -0.16 16.70
CA VAL A 261 -18.17 1.02 15.91
C VAL A 261 -19.39 1.88 15.61
N GLN A 262 -20.52 1.24 15.20
CA GLN A 262 -21.78 1.93 14.95
C GLN A 262 -22.33 2.62 16.19
N ARG A 263 -22.20 2.00 17.36
CA ARG A 263 -22.59 2.60 18.64
C ARG A 263 -21.76 3.85 18.94
N VAL A 264 -20.46 3.83 18.72
CA VAL A 264 -19.57 5.00 18.90
C VAL A 264 -19.96 6.12 17.93
N ALA A 265 -20.23 5.77 16.68
CA ALA A 265 -20.66 6.69 15.64
C ALA A 265 -22.12 7.17 15.81
N LYS A 266 -22.92 6.51 16.67
CA LYS A 266 -24.37 6.74 16.83
C LYS A 266 -25.13 6.58 15.49
N THR A 267 -24.75 5.58 14.73
CA THR A 267 -25.32 5.24 13.42
C THR A 267 -25.78 3.79 13.41
N SER A 268 -26.52 3.39 12.38
CA SER A 268 -27.00 2.01 12.20
C SER A 268 -26.68 1.44 10.81
N ASP A 269 -25.95 2.19 9.99
CA ASP A 269 -25.55 1.76 8.66
C ASP A 269 -24.07 2.06 8.39
N PRO A 270 -23.40 1.26 7.52
CA PRO A 270 -21.98 1.36 7.28
C PRO A 270 -21.52 2.68 6.65
N VAL A 271 -22.35 3.29 5.78
CA VAL A 271 -21.97 4.52 5.06
C VAL A 271 -21.96 5.72 6.00
N SER A 272 -23.02 5.88 6.81
CA SER A 272 -23.08 6.93 7.84
C SER A 272 -21.98 6.72 8.89
N THR A 273 -21.65 5.47 9.22
CA THR A 273 -20.54 5.15 10.12
C THR A 273 -19.19 5.57 9.51
N MET A 274 -18.96 5.28 8.24
CA MET A 274 -17.77 5.71 7.50
C MET A 274 -17.63 7.23 7.52
N GLN A 275 -18.70 7.95 7.24
CA GLN A 275 -18.75 9.40 7.27
C GLN A 275 -18.35 9.95 8.64
N TYR A 276 -19.03 9.48 9.69
CA TYR A 276 -18.75 9.92 11.06
C TYR A 276 -17.28 9.72 11.46
N LEU A 277 -16.75 8.53 11.21
CA LEU A 277 -15.35 8.21 11.53
C LEU A 277 -14.37 9.15 10.80
N ARG A 278 -14.61 9.42 9.51
CA ARG A 278 -13.73 10.30 8.74
C ARG A 278 -13.81 11.74 9.21
N GLU A 279 -15.02 12.25 9.48
CA GLU A 279 -15.25 13.59 10.04
C GLU A 279 -14.60 13.74 11.43
N ALA A 280 -14.81 12.77 12.32
CA ALA A 280 -14.22 12.76 13.65
C ALA A 280 -12.68 12.78 13.58
N LYS A 281 -12.08 11.97 12.67
CA LYS A 281 -10.64 11.96 12.47
C LYS A 281 -10.13 13.27 11.87
N ASN A 282 -10.84 13.87 10.92
CA ASN A 282 -10.50 15.18 10.33
C ASN A 282 -10.53 16.31 11.36
N ALA A 283 -11.49 16.28 12.29
CA ALA A 283 -11.62 17.23 13.38
C ALA A 283 -10.61 17.01 14.52
N GLY A 284 -9.79 15.95 14.46
CA GLY A 284 -8.90 15.57 15.56
C GLY A 284 -9.62 15.05 16.80
N ALA A 285 -10.92 14.72 16.68
CA ALA A 285 -11.70 14.09 17.73
C ALA A 285 -11.34 12.59 17.86
N LEU A 286 -11.73 11.97 18.96
CA LEU A 286 -11.46 10.54 19.21
C LEU A 286 -9.97 10.21 19.09
N ARG A 287 -9.16 10.80 19.95
CA ARG A 287 -7.73 10.53 20.01
C ARG A 287 -7.31 10.17 21.43
N THR A 288 -6.55 9.10 21.59
CA THR A 288 -5.92 8.73 22.86
C THR A 288 -4.40 8.84 22.74
N ASN A 289 -3.73 8.96 23.89
CA ASN A 289 -2.26 8.91 23.91
C ASN A 289 -1.79 7.45 23.88
N ILE A 290 -0.90 7.14 22.93
CA ILE A 290 -0.31 5.80 22.76
C ILE A 290 1.21 5.88 22.67
#